data_ca1cbf8bdf5dd9f676651ddb7baeb6a5
#
_entry.id   ca1cbf8bdf5dd9f676651ddb7baeb6a5
#
_cell.length_a   1.000
_cell.length_b   1.000
_cell.length_c   1.000
_cell.angle_alpha   90.00
_cell.angle_beta   90.00
_cell.angle_gamma   90.00
#
_symmetry.space_group_name_H-M   'P 1'
#
loop_
_entity.id
_entity.type
_entity.pdbx_description
1 polymer ?
#
loop_
_entity_poly.entity_id
_entity_poly.type
_entity_poly.pdbx_seq_one_letter_code
_entity_poly.pdbx_strand_id
1 'polypeptide(L)'
;MVVFDSGSNGYRNFLLPLAYEDDLVQRAVSVVAAFHMAPQRPDLLPVAEKGLSSIIQRLRTDAFAGESNKVFSMSTWATVILLLVGETVTGSQDFVHLYPMLTNLLSHNEVLAPELTLVQRRFLLQQSRMYVVHFVSINLELIGTTDSNCSHLLCLTRHKAVKLSKRI
;
A
#
# COMPACT_ATOMS: atom_id res chain seq x y z
N MET A 1 -2.62 16.48 -8.73
CA MET A 1 -3.21 15.26 -9.34
C MET A 1 -4.72 15.49 -9.43
N VAL A 2 -5.26 15.68 -10.64
CA VAL A 2 -6.72 15.84 -10.81
C VAL A 2 -7.30 14.44 -10.89
N VAL A 3 -7.99 14.02 -9.83
CA VAL A 3 -8.76 12.78 -9.87
C VAL A 3 -10.06 13.09 -10.58
N PHE A 4 -10.19 12.67 -11.83
CA PHE A 4 -11.48 12.69 -12.51
C PHE A 4 -12.40 11.71 -11.79
N ASP A 5 -13.44 12.20 -11.16
CA ASP A 5 -14.50 11.39 -10.55
C ASP A 5 -15.34 10.77 -11.68
N SER A 6 -14.84 9.67 -12.22
CA SER A 6 -15.62 8.86 -13.15
C SER A 6 -16.52 7.91 -12.36
N GLY A 7 -17.67 7.52 -12.93
CA GLY A 7 -18.57 6.55 -12.29
C GLY A 7 -17.92 5.19 -11.95
N SER A 8 -16.66 4.99 -12.34
CA SER A 8 -15.85 3.80 -12.06
C SER A 8 -14.73 4.03 -11.02
N ASN A 9 -14.82 5.09 -10.20
CA ASN A 9 -13.83 5.38 -9.18
C ASN A 9 -13.81 4.29 -8.09
N GLY A 10 -12.76 3.44 -8.10
CA GLY A 10 -12.64 2.32 -7.17
C GLY A 10 -12.45 2.75 -5.70
N TYR A 11 -11.89 3.94 -5.43
CA TYR A 11 -11.82 4.45 -4.06
C TYR A 11 -13.21 4.71 -3.50
N ARG A 12 -14.07 5.36 -4.28
CA ARG A 12 -15.44 5.67 -3.89
C ARG A 12 -16.35 4.45 -3.88
N ASN A 13 -16.26 3.62 -4.92
CA ASN A 13 -17.21 2.53 -5.14
C ASN A 13 -16.82 1.22 -4.45
N PHE A 14 -15.58 1.12 -3.97
CA PHE A 14 -15.07 -0.10 -3.35
C PHE A 14 -14.41 0.17 -1.99
N LEU A 15 -13.38 1.03 -1.91
CA LEU A 15 -12.63 1.20 -0.66
C LEU A 15 -13.46 1.90 0.43
N LEU A 16 -14.24 2.91 0.09
CA LEU A 16 -15.09 3.58 1.09
C LEU A 16 -16.21 2.66 1.62
N PRO A 17 -16.97 1.93 0.80
CA PRO A 17 -17.91 0.94 1.32
C PRO A 17 -17.23 -0.11 2.21
N LEU A 18 -16.08 -0.65 1.79
CA LEU A 18 -15.32 -1.60 2.60
C LEU A 18 -14.91 -1.02 3.96
N ALA A 19 -14.58 0.27 4.04
CA ALA A 19 -14.24 0.93 5.30
C ALA A 19 -15.41 1.04 6.29
N TYR A 20 -16.65 0.90 5.85
CA TYR A 20 -17.81 0.79 6.75
C TYR A 20 -17.99 -0.61 7.33
N GLU A 21 -17.45 -1.63 6.67
CA GLU A 21 -17.60 -3.04 7.03
C GLU A 21 -16.38 -3.58 7.78
N ASP A 22 -15.20 -2.99 7.55
CA ASP A 22 -13.92 -3.48 8.08
C ASP A 22 -13.18 -2.41 8.90
N ASP A 23 -12.95 -2.70 10.18
CA ASP A 23 -12.28 -1.81 11.15
C ASP A 23 -10.83 -1.46 10.74
N LEU A 24 -10.10 -2.38 10.13
CA LEU A 24 -8.72 -2.13 9.70
C LEU A 24 -8.69 -1.12 8.55
N VAL A 25 -9.57 -1.28 7.57
CA VAL A 25 -9.70 -0.36 6.44
C VAL A 25 -10.22 1.01 6.91
N GLN A 26 -11.20 1.04 7.81
CA GLN A 26 -11.71 2.28 8.41
C GLN A 26 -10.61 3.08 9.10
N ARG A 27 -9.77 2.40 9.90
CA ARG A 27 -8.62 3.04 10.55
C ARG A 27 -7.61 3.58 9.54
N ALA A 28 -7.34 2.84 8.47
CA ALA A 28 -6.43 3.31 7.42
C ALA A 28 -6.96 4.58 6.74
N VAL A 29 -8.25 4.63 6.39
CA VAL A 29 -8.89 5.84 5.84
C VAL A 29 -8.76 7.01 6.82
N SER A 30 -9.03 6.78 8.11
CA SER A 30 -8.95 7.83 9.15
C SER A 30 -7.53 8.37 9.32
N VAL A 31 -6.52 7.49 9.31
CA VAL A 31 -5.10 7.85 9.40
C VAL A 31 -4.67 8.69 8.20
N VAL A 32 -5.01 8.25 6.98
CA VAL A 32 -4.68 8.98 5.75
C VAL A 32 -5.36 10.35 5.72
N ALA A 33 -6.63 10.44 6.13
CA ALA A 33 -7.35 11.69 6.24
C ALA A 33 -6.70 12.63 7.27
N ALA A 34 -6.27 12.12 8.43
CA ALA A 34 -5.59 12.89 9.46
C ALA A 34 -4.24 13.44 8.96
N PHE A 35 -3.44 12.65 8.26
CA PHE A 35 -2.22 13.12 7.61
C PHE A 35 -2.50 14.21 6.58
N HIS A 36 -3.53 14.04 5.75
CA HIS A 36 -3.91 15.05 4.76
C HIS A 36 -4.32 16.37 5.39
N MET A 37 -4.96 16.34 6.55
CA MET A 37 -5.40 17.53 7.28
C MET A 37 -4.30 18.11 8.19
N ALA A 38 -3.24 17.39 8.51
CA ALA A 38 -2.20 17.79 9.46
C ALA A 38 -1.53 19.15 9.10
N PRO A 39 -1.31 19.53 7.83
CA PRO A 39 -0.78 20.86 7.51
C PRO A 39 -1.67 22.02 8.00
N GLN A 40 -2.98 21.81 8.08
CA GLN A 40 -3.95 22.79 8.58
C GLN A 40 -4.30 22.60 10.06
N ARG A 41 -4.15 21.38 10.56
CA ARG A 41 -4.47 20.93 11.91
C ARG A 41 -3.31 20.12 12.48
N PRO A 42 -2.23 20.79 12.93
CA PRO A 42 -1.01 20.09 13.43
C PRO A 42 -1.26 19.17 14.62
N ASP A 43 -2.33 19.40 15.37
CA ASP A 43 -2.78 18.53 16.46
C ASP A 43 -3.16 17.10 16.01
N LEU A 44 -3.48 16.90 14.74
CA LEU A 44 -3.79 15.59 14.17
C LEU A 44 -2.56 14.74 13.86
N LEU A 45 -1.38 15.35 13.71
CA LEU A 45 -0.17 14.63 13.30
C LEU A 45 0.23 13.51 14.29
N PRO A 46 0.32 13.75 15.61
CA PRO A 46 0.65 12.67 16.56
C PRO A 46 -0.38 11.54 16.58
N VAL A 47 -1.65 11.87 16.34
CA VAL A 47 -2.73 10.88 16.28
C VAL A 47 -2.60 10.00 15.02
N ALA A 48 -2.28 10.63 13.89
CA ALA A 48 -2.06 9.94 12.62
C ALA A 48 -0.84 9.00 12.69
N GLU A 49 0.29 9.47 13.23
CA GLU A 49 1.52 8.67 13.42
C GLU A 49 1.28 7.46 14.33
N LYS A 50 0.59 7.66 15.46
CA LYS A 50 0.22 6.57 16.36
C LYS A 50 -0.72 5.56 15.68
N GLY A 51 -1.69 6.06 14.92
CA GLY A 51 -2.61 5.24 14.13
C GLY A 51 -1.88 4.40 13.09
N LEU A 52 -0.98 5.00 12.33
CA LEU A 52 -0.13 4.32 11.33
C LEU A 52 0.70 3.21 11.99
N SER A 53 1.40 3.53 13.07
CA SER A 53 2.22 2.57 13.82
C SER A 53 1.40 1.38 14.31
N SER A 54 0.19 1.63 14.83
CA SER A 54 -0.73 0.59 15.28
C SER A 54 -1.19 -0.33 14.15
N ILE A 55 -1.51 0.22 12.96
CA ILE A 55 -1.89 -0.56 11.79
C ILE A 55 -0.73 -1.43 11.32
N ILE A 56 0.47 -0.86 11.18
CA ILE A 56 1.67 -1.61 10.76
C ILE A 56 1.98 -2.73 11.76
N GLN A 57 1.87 -2.47 13.05
CA GLN A 57 2.08 -3.49 14.08
C GLN A 57 1.06 -4.63 13.96
N ARG A 58 -0.22 -4.32 13.75
CA ARG A 58 -1.27 -5.34 13.53
C ARG A 58 -0.97 -6.18 12.30
N LEU A 59 -0.69 -5.56 11.15
CA LEU A 59 -0.34 -6.27 9.91
C LEU A 59 0.86 -7.20 10.08
N ARG A 60 1.88 -6.76 10.83
CA ARG A 60 3.04 -7.59 11.16
C ARG A 60 2.66 -8.76 12.06
N THR A 61 1.89 -8.52 13.10
CA THR A 61 1.44 -9.58 14.02
C THR A 61 0.64 -10.64 13.28
N ASP A 62 -0.30 -10.25 12.42
CA ASP A 62 -1.09 -11.17 11.61
C ASP A 62 -0.20 -11.98 10.64
N ALA A 63 0.85 -11.35 10.08
CA ALA A 63 1.82 -12.03 9.23
C ALA A 63 2.67 -13.06 10.00
N PHE A 64 3.09 -12.75 11.23
CA PHE A 64 3.87 -13.66 12.08
C PHE A 64 3.04 -14.80 12.67
N ALA A 65 1.75 -14.57 12.93
CA ALA A 65 0.85 -15.60 13.44
C ALA A 65 0.56 -16.72 12.42
N GLY A 66 1.00 -16.55 11.17
CA GLY A 66 0.81 -17.54 10.11
C GLY A 66 -0.66 -17.69 9.67
N GLU A 67 -1.52 -16.77 10.06
CA GLU A 67 -2.93 -16.74 9.66
C GLU A 67 -3.06 -16.26 8.20
N SER A 68 -2.77 -17.14 7.26
CA SER A 68 -2.78 -16.85 5.82
C SER A 68 -4.05 -16.14 5.36
N ASN A 69 -5.20 -16.52 5.92
CA ASN A 69 -6.49 -15.91 5.59
C ASN A 69 -6.59 -14.42 5.95
N LYS A 70 -5.93 -13.99 7.03
CA LYS A 70 -5.89 -12.57 7.41
C LYS A 70 -4.85 -11.81 6.60
N VAL A 71 -3.68 -12.39 6.42
CA VAL A 71 -2.57 -11.77 5.66
C VAL A 71 -2.96 -11.54 4.21
N PHE A 72 -3.60 -12.51 3.58
CA PHE A 72 -4.05 -12.47 2.19
C PHE A 72 -5.54 -12.12 2.08
N SER A 73 -6.04 -11.22 2.93
CA SER A 73 -7.41 -10.73 2.86
C SER A 73 -7.53 -9.49 1.97
N MET A 74 -8.75 -9.26 1.48
CA MET A 74 -9.12 -8.05 0.77
C MET A 74 -8.85 -6.80 1.62
N SER A 75 -9.18 -6.85 2.91
CA SER A 75 -8.99 -5.76 3.86
C SER A 75 -7.51 -5.41 4.06
N THR A 76 -6.64 -6.41 4.16
CA THR A 76 -5.19 -6.20 4.23
C THR A 76 -4.67 -5.52 2.96
N TRP A 77 -5.09 -5.99 1.79
CA TRP A 77 -4.67 -5.39 0.52
C TRP A 77 -5.15 -3.95 0.37
N ALA A 78 -6.43 -3.69 0.65
CA ALA A 78 -7.00 -2.35 0.66
C ALA A 78 -6.27 -1.42 1.64
N THR A 79 -5.98 -1.90 2.84
CA THR A 79 -5.23 -1.16 3.87
C THR A 79 -3.83 -0.78 3.39
N VAL A 80 -3.08 -1.71 2.83
CA VAL A 80 -1.73 -1.43 2.31
C VAL A 80 -1.77 -0.38 1.20
N ILE A 81 -2.74 -0.45 0.27
CA ILE A 81 -2.92 0.57 -0.77
C ILE A 81 -3.26 1.94 -0.17
N LEU A 82 -4.17 2.00 0.81
CA LEU A 82 -4.52 3.26 1.47
C LEU A 82 -3.33 3.89 2.18
N LEU A 83 -2.52 3.10 2.89
CA LEU A 83 -1.31 3.61 3.53
C LEU A 83 -0.30 4.14 2.50
N LEU A 84 -0.15 3.47 1.36
CA LEU A 84 0.70 3.94 0.26
C LEU A 84 0.18 5.25 -0.36
N VAL A 85 -1.15 5.45 -0.43
CA VAL A 85 -1.73 6.76 -0.78
C VAL A 85 -1.31 7.82 0.25
N GLY A 86 -1.38 7.50 1.54
CA GLY A 86 -0.95 8.38 2.62
C GLY A 86 0.50 8.82 2.46
N GLU A 87 1.40 7.89 2.16
CA GLU A 87 2.82 8.15 1.89
C GLU A 87 3.03 9.14 0.75
N THR A 88 2.27 9.02 -0.33
CA THR A 88 2.37 9.97 -1.46
C THR A 88 1.89 11.37 -1.10
N VAL A 89 1.01 11.49 -0.11
CA VAL A 89 0.50 12.78 0.39
C VAL A 89 1.47 13.43 1.36
N THR A 90 2.08 12.63 2.25
CA THR A 90 3.00 13.14 3.29
C THR A 90 4.43 13.30 2.81
N GLY A 91 4.82 12.59 1.75
CA GLY A 91 6.21 12.50 1.31
C GLY A 91 7.10 11.73 2.29
N SER A 92 6.52 10.95 3.20
CA SER A 92 7.27 10.13 4.16
C SER A 92 8.00 9.00 3.44
N GLN A 93 9.02 8.43 4.08
CA GLN A 93 9.83 7.35 3.51
C GLN A 93 9.50 5.96 4.10
N ASP A 94 8.33 5.81 4.70
CA ASP A 94 7.89 4.54 5.31
C ASP A 94 7.51 3.46 4.27
N PHE A 95 7.58 3.79 2.98
CA PHE A 95 7.48 2.88 1.84
C PHE A 95 8.30 1.59 2.01
N VAL A 96 9.46 1.70 2.66
CA VAL A 96 10.38 0.57 2.90
C VAL A 96 9.68 -0.57 3.62
N HIS A 97 8.73 -0.27 4.49
CA HIS A 97 7.98 -1.27 5.26
C HIS A 97 6.75 -1.81 4.52
N LEU A 98 6.08 -0.98 3.73
CA LEU A 98 4.84 -1.34 3.03
C LEU A 98 5.10 -2.07 1.70
N TYR A 99 6.22 -1.75 1.04
CA TYR A 99 6.57 -2.34 -0.25
C TYR A 99 6.73 -3.87 -0.23
N PRO A 100 7.44 -4.48 0.74
CA PRO A 100 7.50 -5.95 0.84
C PRO A 100 6.13 -6.59 1.05
N MET A 101 5.24 -5.94 1.79
CA MET A 101 3.87 -6.41 1.99
C MET A 101 3.09 -6.37 0.68
N LEU A 102 3.18 -5.26 -0.06
CA LEU A 102 2.53 -5.13 -1.37
C LEU A 102 3.02 -6.17 -2.37
N THR A 103 4.32 -6.41 -2.46
CA THR A 103 4.89 -7.41 -3.37
C THR A 103 4.49 -8.83 -2.99
N ASN A 104 4.36 -9.11 -1.70
CA ASN A 104 3.86 -10.38 -1.21
C ASN A 104 2.38 -10.60 -1.60
N LEU A 105 1.53 -9.60 -1.39
CA LEU A 105 0.11 -9.63 -1.80
C LEU A 105 -0.03 -9.84 -3.31
N LEU A 106 0.77 -9.14 -4.12
CA LEU A 106 0.79 -9.32 -5.57
C LEU A 106 1.21 -10.72 -6.01
N SER A 107 2.17 -11.33 -5.31
CA SER A 107 2.64 -12.68 -5.62
C SER A 107 1.59 -13.75 -5.30
N HIS A 108 0.68 -13.49 -4.37
CA HIS A 108 -0.36 -14.39 -3.91
C HIS A 108 -1.77 -13.95 -4.32
N ASN A 109 -1.88 -13.08 -5.32
CA ASN A 109 -3.18 -12.54 -5.74
C ASN A 109 -4.21 -13.59 -6.20
N GLU A 110 -3.76 -14.79 -6.58
CA GLU A 110 -4.63 -15.90 -6.97
C GLU A 110 -5.38 -16.50 -5.76
N VAL A 111 -4.78 -16.45 -4.57
CA VAL A 111 -5.42 -16.92 -3.33
C VAL A 111 -6.63 -16.05 -2.97
N LEU A 112 -6.56 -14.76 -3.30
CA LEU A 112 -7.63 -13.78 -3.07
C LEU A 112 -8.71 -13.77 -4.17
N ALA A 113 -8.44 -14.43 -5.29
CA ALA A 113 -9.30 -14.37 -6.47
C ALA A 113 -10.76 -14.81 -6.23
N PRO A 114 -11.05 -15.84 -5.40
CA PRO A 114 -12.42 -16.28 -5.17
C PRO A 114 -13.30 -15.28 -4.42
N GLU A 115 -12.71 -14.44 -3.58
CA GLU A 115 -13.44 -13.48 -2.73
C GLU A 115 -13.70 -12.14 -3.43
N LEU A 116 -12.99 -11.85 -4.53
CA LEU A 116 -13.03 -10.57 -5.21
C LEU A 116 -13.84 -10.64 -6.50
N THR A 117 -14.69 -9.64 -6.72
CA THR A 117 -15.23 -9.41 -8.06
C THR A 117 -14.12 -9.03 -9.03
N LEU A 118 -14.31 -9.28 -10.34
CA LEU A 118 -13.33 -8.93 -11.37
C LEU A 118 -12.97 -7.43 -11.34
N VAL A 119 -13.93 -6.57 -11.04
CA VAL A 119 -13.74 -5.12 -10.97
C VAL A 119 -12.85 -4.74 -9.77
N GLN A 120 -13.13 -5.29 -8.61
CA GLN A 120 -12.35 -5.07 -7.38
C GLN A 120 -10.92 -5.57 -7.55
N ARG A 121 -10.75 -6.79 -8.07
CA ARG A 121 -9.43 -7.37 -8.35
C ARG A 121 -8.64 -6.51 -9.33
N ARG A 122 -9.26 -6.08 -10.43
CA ARG A 122 -8.62 -5.22 -11.42
C ARG A 122 -8.16 -3.90 -10.81
N PHE A 123 -9.01 -3.28 -9.99
CA PHE A 123 -8.68 -2.04 -9.29
C PHE A 123 -7.48 -2.23 -8.36
N LEU A 124 -7.50 -3.23 -7.46
CA LEU A 124 -6.40 -3.49 -6.52
C LEU A 124 -5.09 -3.79 -7.26
N LEU A 125 -5.12 -4.61 -8.31
CA LEU A 125 -3.94 -4.91 -9.13
C LEU A 125 -3.39 -3.66 -9.83
N GLN A 126 -4.25 -2.81 -10.38
CA GLN A 126 -3.84 -1.59 -11.07
C GLN A 126 -3.18 -0.61 -10.09
N GLN A 127 -3.77 -0.39 -8.92
CA GLN A 127 -3.20 0.48 -7.90
C GLN A 127 -1.86 -0.07 -7.40
N SER A 128 -1.78 -1.35 -7.11
CA SER A 128 -0.54 -1.99 -6.66
C SER A 128 0.59 -1.85 -7.68
N ARG A 129 0.32 -2.05 -8.96
CA ARG A 129 1.31 -1.89 -10.05
C ARG A 129 1.81 -0.45 -10.13
N MET A 130 0.93 0.52 -9.99
CA MET A 130 1.30 1.94 -9.99
C MET A 130 2.32 2.24 -8.87
N TYR A 131 2.08 1.74 -7.66
CA TYR A 131 3.00 1.93 -6.53
C TYR A 131 4.32 1.19 -6.70
N VAL A 132 4.31 -0.02 -7.26
CA VAL A 132 5.55 -0.76 -7.57
C VAL A 132 6.41 0.02 -8.57
N VAL A 133 5.82 0.54 -9.63
CA VAL A 133 6.54 1.35 -10.63
C VAL A 133 7.09 2.62 -10.00
N HIS A 134 6.28 3.33 -9.21
CA HIS A 134 6.70 4.54 -8.51
C HIS A 134 7.87 4.30 -7.56
N PHE A 135 7.82 3.24 -6.76
CA PHE A 135 8.89 2.86 -5.85
C PHE A 135 10.19 2.53 -6.60
N VAL A 136 10.10 1.77 -7.70
CA VAL A 136 11.27 1.43 -8.53
C VAL A 136 11.88 2.69 -9.13
N SER A 137 11.07 3.65 -9.60
CA SER A 137 11.56 4.90 -10.17
C SER A 137 12.33 5.74 -9.15
N ILE A 138 11.77 5.91 -7.95
CA ILE A 138 12.44 6.66 -6.87
C ILE A 138 13.78 6.02 -6.49
N ASN A 139 13.82 4.70 -6.35
CA ASN A 139 15.05 4.00 -5.96
C ASN A 139 16.10 4.02 -7.08
N LEU A 140 15.72 4.05 -8.35
CA LEU A 140 16.65 4.21 -9.45
C LEU A 140 17.29 5.60 -9.48
N GLU A 141 16.55 6.64 -9.15
CA GLU A 141 17.10 8.01 -9.03
C GLU A 141 18.10 8.12 -7.87
N LEU A 142 17.79 7.50 -6.72
CA LEU A 142 18.69 7.47 -5.56
C LEU A 142 19.99 6.70 -5.84
N ILE A 143 19.94 5.63 -6.63
CA ILE A 143 21.13 4.83 -6.99
C ILE A 143 21.98 5.55 -8.05
N GLY A 144 21.38 6.33 -8.93
CA GLY A 144 22.10 7.13 -9.92
C GLY A 144 22.93 8.28 -9.32
N THR A 145 22.71 8.63 -8.07
CA THR A 145 23.38 9.73 -7.36
C THR A 145 24.42 9.29 -6.33
N THR A 146 24.51 7.99 -6.02
CA THR A 146 25.47 7.46 -5.03
C THR A 146 26.24 6.28 -5.60
N ASP A 147 27.52 6.53 -5.96
CA ASP A 147 28.50 5.47 -6.22
C ASP A 147 28.70 4.57 -4.99
N SER A 148 28.78 3.24 -5.29
CA SER A 148 29.43 2.20 -4.50
C SER A 148 28.99 1.98 -3.04
N ASN A 149 27.78 1.49 -2.80
CA ASN A 149 27.51 0.46 -1.76
C ASN A 149 26.06 -0.04 -1.86
N CYS A 150 25.79 -0.89 -2.82
CA CYS A 150 24.49 -1.51 -3.00
C CYS A 150 24.29 -2.59 -1.91
N SER A 151 23.51 -2.30 -0.87
CA SER A 151 23.17 -3.30 0.13
C SER A 151 22.36 -4.44 -0.51
N HIS A 152 22.66 -5.67 -0.10
CA HIS A 152 22.14 -6.94 -0.64
C HIS A 152 20.59 -7.02 -0.75
N LEU A 153 19.87 -6.25 0.06
CA LEU A 153 18.40 -6.13 0.05
C LEU A 153 17.85 -5.42 -1.20
N LEU A 154 18.54 -4.37 -1.67
CA LEU A 154 18.15 -3.62 -2.87
C LEU A 154 18.36 -4.46 -4.15
N CYS A 155 19.34 -5.33 -4.16
CA CYS A 155 19.59 -6.22 -5.30
C CYS A 155 18.51 -7.29 -5.46
N LEU A 156 17.98 -7.84 -4.36
CA LEU A 156 16.90 -8.83 -4.36
C LEU A 156 15.55 -8.24 -4.77
N THR A 157 15.24 -7.00 -4.35
CA THR A 157 14.02 -6.30 -4.74
C THR A 157 14.03 -5.92 -6.21
N ARG A 158 15.19 -5.49 -6.74
CA ARG A 158 15.38 -5.18 -8.17
C ARG A 158 15.10 -6.40 -9.06
N HIS A 159 15.57 -7.58 -8.68
CA HIS A 159 15.38 -8.81 -9.48
C HIS A 159 13.92 -9.27 -9.51
N LYS A 160 13.19 -9.10 -8.39
CA LYS A 160 11.75 -9.40 -8.31
C LYS A 160 10.89 -8.38 -9.08
N ALA A 161 11.19 -7.08 -8.97
CA ALA A 161 10.46 -6.02 -9.66
C ALA A 161 10.61 -6.12 -11.19
N VAL A 162 11.81 -6.40 -11.69
CA VAL A 162 12.07 -6.60 -13.13
C VAL A 162 11.37 -7.86 -13.66
N LYS A 163 11.28 -8.94 -12.87
CA LYS A 163 10.50 -10.13 -13.25
C LYS A 163 9.00 -9.88 -13.29
N LEU A 164 8.47 -9.06 -12.39
CA LEU A 164 7.06 -8.65 -12.41
C LEU A 164 6.73 -7.74 -13.61
N SER A 165 7.63 -6.81 -13.96
CA SER A 165 7.46 -5.92 -15.12
C SER A 165 7.51 -6.66 -16.46
N LYS A 166 8.22 -7.79 -16.56
CA LYS A 166 8.30 -8.59 -17.82
C LYS A 166 7.16 -9.60 -18.01
N ARG A 167 6.30 -9.79 -17.02
CA ARG A 167 5.10 -10.66 -17.09
C ARG A 167 3.80 -9.88 -17.33
N ILE A 168 3.92 -8.60 -17.65
CA ILE A 168 2.88 -7.66 -18.06
C ILE A 168 2.94 -7.43 -19.56
#